data_683f600981e1c594c8964ce595da7d69
#
_entry.id   683f600981e1c594c8964ce595da7d69
#
_cell.length_a   1.000
_cell.length_b   1.000
_cell.length_c   1.000
_cell.angle_alpha   90.00
_cell.angle_beta   90.00
_cell.angle_gamma   90.00
#
_symmetry.space_group_name_H-M   'P 1'
#
loop_
_entity.id
_entity.type
_entity.pdbx_description
1 polymer ?
#
loop_
_entity_poly.entity_id
_entity_poly.type
_entity_poly.pdbx_seq_one_letter_code
_entity_poly.pdbx_strand_id
1 'polypeptide(L)'
;MDVSFEICNEKFNYRVCAMMISDGKILAMHDERSPYYYSPGGIVAVGETAENAVIREVREELGVTPKIVRPVWLNQVFFTEDVDNLHYHELCIF
;
A
#
# COMPACT_ATOMS: atom_id res chain seq x y z
N MET A 1 -11.37 -6.88 7.89
CA MET A 1 -10.15 -7.58 8.33
C MET A 1 -9.10 -7.49 7.22
N ASP A 2 -7.94 -6.99 7.57
CA ASP A 2 -6.83 -6.83 6.63
C ASP A 2 -6.19 -8.18 6.29
N VAL A 3 -5.68 -8.31 5.05
CA VAL A 3 -4.84 -9.45 4.68
C VAL A 3 -3.44 -9.20 5.26
N SER A 4 -3.33 -9.48 6.55
CA SER A 4 -2.11 -9.27 7.33
C SER A 4 -2.09 -10.32 8.44
N PHE A 5 -0.99 -11.07 8.55
CA PHE A 5 -0.90 -12.10 9.59
C PHE A 5 0.56 -12.34 9.99
N GLU A 6 0.73 -12.89 11.20
CA GLU A 6 2.04 -13.25 11.74
C GLU A 6 2.12 -14.73 11.99
N ILE A 7 3.25 -15.35 11.62
CA ILE A 7 3.59 -16.73 11.93
C ILE A 7 5.08 -16.75 12.30
N CYS A 8 5.42 -17.18 13.52
CA CYS A 8 6.81 -17.42 13.94
C CYS A 8 7.76 -16.26 13.64
N ASN A 9 7.44 -15.04 14.09
CA ASN A 9 8.22 -13.81 13.84
C ASN A 9 8.25 -13.35 12.38
N GLU A 10 7.41 -13.94 11.55
CA GLU A 10 7.24 -13.52 10.16
C GLU A 10 5.90 -12.85 10.02
N LYS A 11 5.87 -11.69 9.36
CA LYS A 11 4.62 -10.98 9.09
C LYS A 11 4.43 -10.81 7.60
N PHE A 12 3.27 -11.22 7.11
CA PHE A 12 2.89 -11.05 5.71
C PHE A 12 1.81 -9.99 5.58
N ASN A 13 1.98 -9.09 4.61
CA ASN A 13 0.97 -8.08 4.27
C ASN A 13 0.72 -8.09 2.77
N TYR A 14 -0.56 -8.01 2.39
CA TYR A 14 -0.96 -7.76 1.01
C TYR A 14 -1.38 -6.30 0.89
N ARG A 15 -0.64 -5.53 0.10
CA ARG A 15 -0.82 -4.09 -0.01
C ARG A 15 -1.15 -3.66 -1.43
N VAL A 16 -1.81 -2.52 -1.54
CA VAL A 16 -2.01 -1.82 -2.81
C VAL A 16 -1.52 -0.39 -2.66
N CYS A 17 -1.01 0.17 -3.74
CA CYS A 17 -0.61 1.56 -3.81
C CYS A 17 -1.12 2.17 -5.11
N ALA A 18 -1.47 3.45 -5.08
CA ALA A 18 -1.93 4.16 -6.25
C ALA A 18 -0.80 5.00 -6.83
N MET A 19 -0.48 4.76 -8.10
CA MET A 19 0.38 5.68 -8.86
C MET A 19 -0.54 6.67 -9.55
N MET A 20 -0.74 7.83 -8.93
CA MET A 20 -1.64 8.87 -9.43
C MET A 20 -0.85 9.87 -10.25
N ILE A 21 -1.17 9.93 -11.54
CA ILE A 21 -0.44 10.78 -12.49
C ILE A 21 -1.37 11.87 -12.99
N SER A 22 -0.89 13.11 -12.93
CA SER A 22 -1.59 14.27 -13.45
C SER A 22 -0.56 15.25 -14.01
N ASP A 23 -0.76 15.69 -15.24
CA ASP A 23 0.14 16.66 -15.92
C ASP A 23 1.61 16.22 -15.92
N GLY A 24 1.86 14.92 -16.12
CA GLY A 24 3.20 14.37 -16.14
C GLY A 24 3.87 14.27 -14.78
N LYS A 25 3.13 14.46 -13.69
CA LYS A 25 3.63 14.41 -12.33
C LYS A 25 2.97 13.31 -11.54
N ILE A 26 3.71 12.71 -10.62
CA ILE A 26 3.19 11.68 -9.71
C ILE A 26 2.87 12.34 -8.37
N LEU A 27 1.66 12.05 -7.85
CA LEU A 27 1.28 12.46 -6.51
C LEU A 27 2.06 11.64 -5.49
N ALA A 28 2.73 12.31 -4.56
CA ALA A 28 3.40 11.67 -3.44
C ALA A 28 2.93 12.30 -2.13
N MET A 29 2.74 11.47 -1.13
CA MET A 29 2.33 11.90 0.20
C MET A 29 3.54 12.01 1.11
N HIS A 30 3.45 12.93 2.08
CA HIS A 30 4.51 13.12 3.07
C HIS A 30 3.88 13.53 4.39
N ASP A 31 4.36 12.97 5.49
CA ASP A 31 3.96 13.38 6.82
C ASP A 31 5.19 13.62 7.70
N GLU A 32 4.98 14.16 8.89
CA GLU A 32 6.06 14.51 9.80
C GLU A 32 6.76 13.30 10.42
N ARG A 33 6.14 12.12 10.34
CA ARG A 33 6.66 10.90 10.98
C ARG A 33 7.70 10.18 10.14
N SER A 34 7.82 10.56 8.87
CA SER A 34 8.71 9.87 7.94
C SER A 34 9.50 10.87 7.10
N PRO A 35 10.80 10.62 6.87
CA PRO A 35 11.58 11.44 5.94
C PRO A 35 11.29 11.12 4.47
N TYR A 36 10.42 10.15 4.20
CA TYR A 36 10.16 9.67 2.85
C TYR A 36 8.84 10.19 2.30
N TYR A 37 8.80 10.33 0.97
CA TYR A 37 7.53 10.47 0.25
C TYR A 37 7.02 9.07 -0.07
N TYR A 38 5.69 8.91 -0.10
CA TYR A 38 5.09 7.61 -0.38
C TYR A 38 3.82 7.76 -1.21
N SER A 39 3.46 6.71 -1.93
CA SER A 39 2.22 6.68 -2.70
C SER A 39 1.02 6.39 -1.80
N PRO A 40 -0.16 6.94 -2.10
CA PRO A 40 -1.38 6.56 -1.37
C PRO A 40 -1.62 5.06 -1.46
N GLY A 41 -2.03 4.43 -0.38
CA GLY A 41 -2.30 3.02 -0.37
C GLY A 41 -2.48 2.45 1.02
N GLY A 42 -2.57 1.14 1.10
CA GLY A 42 -2.74 0.44 2.35
C GLY A 42 -2.90 -1.06 2.16
N ILE A 43 -3.36 -1.73 3.20
CA ILE A 43 -3.52 -3.18 3.21
C ILE A 43 -4.88 -3.55 2.64
N VAL A 44 -4.89 -4.56 1.75
CA VAL A 44 -6.11 -5.10 1.16
C VAL A 44 -6.89 -5.85 2.25
N ALA A 45 -8.20 -5.66 2.29
CA ALA A 45 -9.06 -6.40 3.20
C ALA A 45 -9.38 -7.80 2.63
N VAL A 46 -9.63 -8.73 3.54
CA VAL A 46 -10.03 -10.09 3.14
C VAL A 46 -11.34 -10.01 2.35
N GLY A 47 -11.37 -10.62 1.18
CA GLY A 47 -12.53 -10.60 0.31
C GLY A 47 -12.64 -9.38 -0.60
N GLU A 48 -11.72 -8.44 -0.48
CA GLU A 48 -11.69 -7.23 -1.30
C GLU A 48 -10.76 -7.43 -2.49
N THR A 49 -11.14 -6.94 -3.67
CA THR A 49 -10.22 -6.94 -4.81
C THR A 49 -9.18 -5.84 -4.65
N ALA A 50 -8.05 -5.98 -5.34
CA ALA A 50 -7.01 -4.94 -5.33
C ALA A 50 -7.57 -3.61 -5.87
N GLU A 51 -8.41 -3.65 -6.91
CA GLU A 51 -9.03 -2.46 -7.49
C GLU A 51 -9.89 -1.74 -6.45
N ASN A 52 -10.76 -2.46 -5.76
CA ASN A 52 -11.63 -1.88 -4.74
C ASN A 52 -10.82 -1.37 -3.55
N ALA A 53 -9.75 -2.08 -3.19
CA ALA A 53 -8.88 -1.67 -2.09
C ALA A 53 -8.19 -0.33 -2.38
N VAL A 54 -7.63 -0.16 -3.58
CA VAL A 54 -6.94 1.09 -3.91
C VAL A 54 -7.91 2.25 -4.02
N ILE A 55 -9.12 2.02 -4.52
CA ILE A 55 -10.17 3.05 -4.56
C ILE A 55 -10.51 3.47 -3.13
N ARG A 56 -10.73 2.51 -2.24
CA ARG A 56 -11.06 2.77 -0.83
C ARG A 56 -9.96 3.57 -0.14
N GLU A 57 -8.72 3.14 -0.30
CA GLU A 57 -7.58 3.81 0.34
C GLU A 57 -7.39 5.25 -0.15
N VAL A 58 -7.53 5.49 -1.46
CA VAL A 58 -7.42 6.84 -2.01
C VAL A 58 -8.55 7.72 -1.49
N ARG A 59 -9.77 7.18 -1.39
CA ARG A 59 -10.90 7.94 -0.84
C ARG A 59 -10.69 8.29 0.63
N GLU A 60 -10.16 7.35 1.42
CA GLU A 60 -9.87 7.59 2.83
C GLU A 60 -8.78 8.64 3.03
N GLU A 61 -7.73 8.60 2.22
CA GLU A 61 -6.56 9.46 2.39
C GLU A 61 -6.72 10.82 1.73
N LEU A 62 -7.39 10.89 0.58
CA LEU A 62 -7.45 12.10 -0.23
C LEU A 62 -8.87 12.65 -0.42
N GLY A 63 -9.90 11.88 -0.06
CA GLY A 63 -11.28 12.31 -0.21
C GLY A 63 -11.80 12.35 -1.65
N VAL A 64 -11.08 11.74 -2.59
CA VAL A 64 -11.46 11.70 -4.00
C VAL A 64 -11.66 10.26 -4.44
N THR A 65 -12.48 10.05 -5.48
CA THR A 65 -12.69 8.74 -6.08
C THR A 65 -11.83 8.63 -7.34
N PRO A 66 -10.78 7.79 -7.34
CA PRO A 66 -9.92 7.67 -8.48
C PRO A 66 -10.56 6.85 -9.60
N LYS A 67 -10.11 7.07 -10.82
CA LYS A 67 -10.39 6.21 -11.95
C LYS A 67 -9.20 5.27 -12.16
N ILE A 68 -9.44 3.97 -12.08
CA ILE A 68 -8.39 2.98 -12.30
C ILE A 68 -8.17 2.82 -13.80
N VAL A 69 -6.90 2.93 -14.21
CA VAL A 69 -6.50 2.71 -15.60
C VAL A 69 -6.02 1.27 -15.79
N ARG A 70 -5.03 0.86 -15.02
CA ARG A 70 -4.47 -0.50 -15.09
C ARG A 70 -3.47 -0.73 -13.96
N PRO A 71 -3.18 -2.00 -13.60
CA PRO A 71 -2.04 -2.30 -12.75
C PRO A 71 -0.74 -2.04 -13.52
N VAL A 72 0.26 -1.51 -12.85
CA VAL A 72 1.53 -1.15 -13.51
C VAL A 72 2.72 -1.92 -12.94
N TRP A 73 2.63 -2.40 -11.72
CA TRP A 73 3.78 -3.02 -11.07
C TRP A 73 3.34 -3.94 -9.93
N LEU A 74 4.02 -5.09 -9.82
CA LEU A 74 3.91 -6.00 -8.69
C LEU A 74 5.26 -6.02 -7.99
N ASN A 75 5.29 -5.72 -6.70
CA ASN A 75 6.50 -5.65 -5.93
C ASN A 75 6.46 -6.61 -4.74
N GLN A 76 7.54 -7.31 -4.49
CA GLN A 76 7.74 -8.13 -3.30
C GLN A 76 8.83 -7.50 -2.46
N VAL A 77 8.51 -7.23 -1.19
CA VAL A 77 9.42 -6.52 -0.30
C VAL A 77 9.69 -7.38 0.94
N PHE A 78 10.95 -7.44 1.31
CA PHE A 78 11.40 -8.17 2.51
C PHE A 78 12.22 -7.22 3.36
N PHE A 79 11.86 -7.08 4.63
CA PHE A 79 12.63 -6.24 5.54
C PHE A 79 12.41 -6.68 7.00
N THR A 80 13.32 -6.27 7.89
CA THR A 80 13.20 -6.52 9.31
C THR A 80 13.00 -5.19 10.01
N GLU A 81 11.95 -5.12 10.84
CA GLU A 81 11.66 -3.93 11.63
C GLU A 81 12.46 -3.96 12.93
N ASP A 82 13.16 -2.88 13.24
CA ASP A 82 14.01 -2.79 14.43
C ASP A 82 13.21 -2.74 15.73
N VAL A 83 12.00 -2.19 15.68
CA VAL A 83 11.18 -1.97 16.87
C VAL A 83 10.64 -3.29 17.46
N ASP A 84 10.12 -4.16 16.61
CA ASP A 84 9.47 -5.40 17.01
C ASP A 84 10.25 -6.66 16.63
N ASN A 85 11.34 -6.49 15.88
CA ASN A 85 12.20 -7.57 15.38
C ASN A 85 11.42 -8.59 14.52
N LEU A 86 10.34 -8.14 13.87
CA LEU A 86 9.59 -8.97 12.95
C LEU A 86 10.21 -8.91 11.57
N HIS A 87 10.20 -10.05 10.89
CA HIS A 87 10.59 -10.13 9.49
C HIS A 87 9.35 -9.94 8.63
N TYR A 88 9.34 -8.89 7.81
CA TYR A 88 8.21 -8.54 6.96
C TYR A 88 8.38 -9.08 5.57
N HIS A 89 7.31 -9.64 5.05
CA HIS A 89 7.17 -10.03 3.66
C HIS A 89 5.91 -9.37 3.13
N GLU A 90 6.07 -8.44 2.20
CA GLU A 90 4.93 -7.70 1.64
C GLU A 90 4.80 -7.94 0.16
N LEU A 91 3.58 -8.17 -0.29
CA LEU A 91 3.20 -8.20 -1.69
C LEU A 91 2.43 -6.90 -1.95
N CYS A 92 2.91 -6.08 -2.88
CA CYS A 92 2.30 -4.79 -3.18
C CYS A 92 2.00 -4.67 -4.66
N ILE A 93 0.75 -4.33 -4.97
CA ILE A 93 0.32 -4.05 -6.34
C ILE A 93 0.16 -2.53 -6.49
N PHE A 94 0.78 -2.00 -7.54
CA PHE A 94 0.67 -0.58 -7.88
C PHE A 94 -0.27 -0.39 -9.07
#